data_2bfa04cf9d6984131b94371de8e955da
#
_entry.id   2bfa04cf9d6984131b94371de8e955da
#
_cell.length_a   1.000
_cell.length_b   1.000
_cell.length_c   1.000
_cell.angle_alpha   90.00
_cell.angle_beta   90.00
_cell.angle_gamma   90.00
#
_symmetry.space_group_name_H-M   'P 1'
#
loop_
_entity.id
_entity.type
_entity.pdbx_description
1 polymer ?
#
loop_
_entity_poly.entity_id
_entity_poly.type
_entity_poly.pdbx_seq_one_letter_code
_entity_poly.pdbx_strand_id
1 'polypeptide(L)' 'MELKIGQKVNLTIGSQATVVKELGRGGQGIVYLVNVNGMQMALK' A
#
# COMPACT_ATOMS: atom_id res chain seq x y z
N MET A 1 -7.09 -10.75 1.21
CA MET A 1 -6.36 -10.52 -0.05
C MET A 1 -5.06 -9.79 0.25
N GLU A 2 -3.95 -10.26 -0.27
CA GLU A 2 -2.65 -9.66 -0.05
C GLU A 2 -2.21 -8.86 -1.26
N LEU A 3 -1.54 -7.73 -1.01
CA LEU A 3 -0.92 -6.95 -2.06
C LEU A 3 0.52 -7.40 -2.24
N LYS A 4 1.03 -7.28 -3.45
CA LYS A 4 2.40 -7.68 -3.77
C LYS A 4 3.25 -6.44 -3.98
N ILE A 5 4.54 -6.56 -3.70
CA ILE A 5 5.49 -5.46 -3.92
C ILE A 5 5.45 -5.09 -5.41
N GLY A 6 5.37 -3.79 -5.68
CA GLY A 6 5.27 -3.27 -7.04
C GLY A 6 3.86 -3.21 -7.60
N GLN A 7 2.89 -3.78 -6.87
CA GLN A 7 1.49 -3.75 -7.32
C GLN A 7 0.93 -2.34 -7.21
N LYS A 8 0.12 -1.94 -8.18
CA LYS A 8 -0.55 -0.64 -8.16
C LYS A 8 -1.97 -0.79 -7.66
N VAL A 9 -2.38 0.12 -6.81
CA VAL A 9 -3.72 0.11 -6.20
C VAL A 9 -4.38 1.45 -6.51
N ASN A 10 -5.60 1.40 -7.03
CA ASN A 10 -6.36 2.62 -7.28
C ASN A 10 -6.99 3.09 -5.98
N LEU A 11 -6.78 4.38 -5.68
CA LEU A 11 -7.36 5.00 -4.49
C LEU A 11 -8.65 5.73 -4.88
N THR A 12 -9.53 5.91 -3.90
CA THR A 12 -10.81 6.58 -4.14
C THR A 12 -10.64 8.06 -4.50
N ILE A 13 -9.49 8.63 -4.20
CA ILE A 13 -9.20 10.03 -4.54
C ILE A 13 -8.71 10.21 -5.97
N GLY A 14 -8.70 9.14 -6.78
CA GLY A 14 -8.29 9.23 -8.18
C GLY A 14 -6.80 9.05 -8.43
N SER A 15 -6.03 8.77 -7.38
CA SER A 15 -4.58 8.53 -7.48
C SER A 15 -4.28 7.05 -7.42
N GLN A 16 -3.09 6.66 -7.89
CA GLN A 16 -2.59 5.30 -7.76
C GLN A 16 -1.49 5.24 -6.72
N ALA A 17 -1.55 4.21 -5.88
CA ALA A 17 -0.49 3.90 -4.94
C ALA A 17 0.29 2.70 -5.47
N THR A 18 1.62 2.74 -5.32
CA THR A 18 2.48 1.61 -5.65
C THR A 18 2.98 1.00 -4.36
N VAL A 19 2.78 -0.31 -4.18
CA VAL A 19 3.21 -1.01 -2.97
C VAL A 19 4.73 -1.13 -2.98
N VAL A 20 5.37 -0.60 -1.94
CA VAL A 20 6.83 -0.62 -1.80
C VAL A 20 7.25 -1.84 -1.00
N LYS A 21 6.65 -2.06 0.16
CA LYS A 21 6.96 -3.21 1.01
C LYS A 21 5.87 -3.40 2.07
N GLU A 22 5.92 -4.54 2.73
CA GLU A 22 5.05 -4.82 3.86
C GLU A 22 5.70 -4.27 5.12
N LEU A 23 4.96 -3.49 5.90
CA LEU A 23 5.46 -2.91 7.15
C LEU A 23 5.16 -3.80 8.34
N GLY A 24 4.03 -4.50 8.33
CA GLY A 24 3.66 -5.35 9.44
C GLY A 24 2.49 -6.23 9.08
N ARG A 25 2.31 -7.28 9.87
CA ARG A 25 1.27 -8.27 9.65
C ARG A 25 0.80 -8.80 11.01
N GLY A 26 -0.50 -8.91 11.17
CA GLY A 26 -1.07 -9.39 12.42
C GLY A 26 -2.49 -9.87 12.25
N GLY A 27 -3.16 -10.14 13.36
CA GLY A 27 -4.53 -10.64 13.36
C GLY A 27 -5.55 -9.65 12.80
N GLN A 28 -5.20 -8.38 12.71
CA GLN A 28 -6.08 -7.34 12.20
C GLN A 28 -5.80 -6.98 10.75
N GLY A 29 -4.86 -7.66 10.11
CA GLY A 29 -4.55 -7.44 8.71
C GLY A 29 -3.09 -7.13 8.47
N ILE A 30 -2.81 -6.59 7.30
CA ILE A 30 -1.46 -6.30 6.84
C ILE A 30 -1.35 -4.80 6.58
N VAL A 31 -0.23 -4.20 7.01
CA VAL A 31 0.07 -2.79 6.75
C VAL A 31 1.17 -2.73 5.71
N TYR A 32 0.94 -1.96 4.66
CA TYR A 32 1.89 -1.80 3.56
C TYR A 32 2.42 -0.39 3.51
N LEU A 33 3.67 -0.25 3.09
CA LEU A 33 4.23 1.03 2.70
C LEU A 33 3.95 1.22 1.22
N VAL A 34 3.31 2.33 0.87
CA VAL A 34 2.97 2.63 -0.51
C VAL A 34 3.51 3.99 -0.89
N ASN A 35 3.70 4.19 -2.18
CA ASN A 35 4.16 5.46 -2.73
C ASN A 35 3.02 6.05 -3.56
N VAL A 36 2.61 7.27 -3.22
CA VAL A 36 1.56 8.00 -3.93
C VAL A 36 2.14 9.34 -4.35
N ASN A 37 2.31 9.53 -5.67
CA ASN A 37 2.83 10.78 -6.23
C ASN A 37 4.16 11.20 -5.57
N GLY A 38 5.06 10.25 -5.34
CA GLY A 38 6.34 10.52 -4.73
C GLY A 38 6.33 10.59 -3.21
N MET A 39 5.17 10.45 -2.58
CA MET A 39 5.04 10.46 -1.13
C MET A 39 4.78 9.07 -0.60
N GLN A 40 5.48 8.69 0.45
CA GLN A 40 5.30 7.39 1.08
C GLN A 40 4.25 7.46 2.18
N MET A 41 3.38 6.46 2.21
CA MET A 41 2.29 6.38 3.17
C MET A 41 2.10 4.95 3.63
N ALA A 42 1.52 4.79 4.82
CA ALA A 42 1.11 3.47 5.30
C ALA A 42 -0.32 3.21 4.85
N LEU A 43 -0.57 2.02 4.32
CA LEU A 43 -1.89 1.60 3.87
C LEU A 43 -2.27 0.31 4.59
N LYS A 44 -3.41 0.34 5.24
CA LYS A 44 -3.90 -0.82 5.98
C LYS A 44 -5.09 -1.46 5.28
#